data_c9b5b3f3ef65cceeca0bd3e67615988f
#
_entry.id   c9b5b3f3ef65cceeca0bd3e67615988f
#
_cell.length_a   1.000
_cell.length_b   1.000
_cell.length_c   1.000
_cell.angle_alpha   90.00
_cell.angle_beta   90.00
_cell.angle_gamma   90.00
#
_symmetry.space_group_name_H-M   'P 1'
#
loop_
_entity.id
_entity.type
_entity.pdbx_description
1 polymer ?
#
loop_
_entity_poly.entity_id
_entity_poly.type
_entity_poly.pdbx_seq_one_letter_code
_entity_poly.pdbx_strand_id
1 'polypeptide(L)'
;MGDPRFPRRTYDTPSHPWQGERIKEEHETCKEFGLKNKRELWKAKSILRNYRKQSRDLQARIRTGEEQAKIETQNLLKSCAAMGLLPMEGATLDDVLGLRTEALLNRRLQTMVYRKGLATSPNQARQMIFHGHVAVDGRKLTIPGYLLARGEEEKITYLGSSPFNNDLHPYRVEAPKVMEARARRMAREARREREDEQRGGRGGRGGRGGRGGGARFPRRAERTMEKAKEVADVVVTKDLPEAPVAKEE
;
A
#
# COMPACT_ATOMS: atom_id res chain seq x y z
N MET A 1 -8.52 -14.43 -32.48
CA MET A 1 -7.43 -15.13 -31.78
C MET A 1 -7.97 -15.66 -30.48
N GLY A 2 -7.78 -16.95 -30.18
CA GLY A 2 -8.18 -17.55 -28.89
C GLY A 2 -7.12 -17.31 -27.81
N ASP A 3 -7.49 -17.57 -26.56
CA ASP A 3 -6.57 -17.51 -25.44
C ASP A 3 -5.41 -18.50 -25.61
N PRO A 4 -4.18 -18.17 -25.13
CA PRO A 4 -3.07 -19.07 -25.21
C PRO A 4 -3.38 -20.36 -24.41
N ARG A 5 -3.14 -21.52 -25.02
CA ARG A 5 -3.40 -22.84 -24.42
C ARG A 5 -2.60 -23.06 -23.12
N PHE A 6 -1.42 -22.44 -23.02
CA PHE A 6 -0.57 -22.47 -21.84
C PHE A 6 -0.20 -21.06 -21.44
N PRO A 7 -0.94 -20.43 -20.50
CA PRO A 7 -0.65 -19.07 -20.06
C PRO A 7 0.74 -19.01 -19.41
N ARG A 8 1.54 -18.04 -19.81
CA ARG A 8 2.86 -17.81 -19.23
C ARG A 8 2.73 -17.17 -17.84
N ARG A 9 3.73 -17.45 -17.00
CA ARG A 9 3.82 -16.84 -15.67
C ARG A 9 3.99 -15.31 -15.79
N THR A 10 3.18 -14.55 -15.05
CA THR A 10 3.15 -13.07 -15.08
C THR A 10 4.12 -12.41 -14.09
N TYR A 11 4.98 -13.15 -13.44
CA TYR A 11 5.95 -12.66 -12.46
C TYR A 11 7.27 -13.39 -12.57
N ASP A 12 8.35 -12.67 -12.23
CA ASP A 12 9.68 -13.23 -12.14
C ASP A 12 9.97 -13.65 -10.71
N THR A 13 10.57 -14.83 -10.55
CA THR A 13 11.12 -15.28 -9.28
C THR A 13 12.49 -14.65 -9.06
N PRO A 14 12.92 -14.44 -7.81
CA PRO A 14 14.25 -13.94 -7.53
C PRO A 14 15.34 -14.89 -8.04
N SER A 15 16.43 -14.31 -8.57
CA SER A 15 17.59 -15.07 -9.07
C SER A 15 18.31 -15.84 -7.95
N HIS A 16 18.39 -15.23 -6.75
CA HIS A 16 19.02 -15.83 -5.58
C HIS A 16 17.94 -16.13 -4.51
N PRO A 17 17.38 -17.35 -4.46
CA PRO A 17 16.25 -17.68 -3.57
C PRO A 17 16.56 -17.51 -2.09
N TRP A 18 17.78 -17.77 -1.66
CA TRP A 18 18.18 -17.90 -0.25
C TRP A 18 18.86 -16.66 0.34
N GLN A 19 18.68 -15.49 -0.23
CA GLN A 19 19.20 -14.24 0.31
C GLN A 19 18.38 -13.81 1.56
N GLY A 20 19.00 -13.90 2.75
CA GLY A 20 18.32 -13.71 4.02
C GLY A 20 17.73 -12.32 4.22
N GLU A 21 18.46 -11.24 3.87
CA GLU A 21 17.99 -9.86 3.99
C GLU A 21 16.74 -9.62 3.16
N ARG A 22 16.77 -9.99 1.88
CA ARG A 22 15.61 -9.87 1.00
C ARG A 22 14.40 -10.65 1.51
N ILE A 23 14.63 -11.87 2.06
CA ILE A 23 13.55 -12.71 2.60
C ILE A 23 12.86 -12.01 3.78
N LYS A 24 13.63 -11.33 4.64
CA LYS A 24 13.10 -10.56 5.78
C LYS A 24 12.30 -9.35 5.31
N GLU A 25 12.84 -8.55 4.40
CA GLU A 25 12.14 -7.39 3.82
C GLU A 25 10.83 -7.78 3.14
N GLU A 26 10.87 -8.85 2.34
CA GLU A 26 9.66 -9.36 1.69
C GLU A 26 8.64 -9.90 2.68
N HIS A 27 9.09 -10.51 3.78
CA HIS A 27 8.19 -10.98 4.84
C HIS A 27 7.51 -9.82 5.57
N GLU A 28 8.27 -8.78 5.91
CA GLU A 28 7.75 -7.56 6.53
C GLU A 28 6.71 -6.89 5.63
N THR A 29 7.02 -6.70 4.34
CA THR A 29 6.08 -6.16 3.36
C THR A 29 4.82 -7.02 3.24
N CYS A 30 4.96 -8.35 3.16
CA CYS A 30 3.81 -9.25 3.09
C CYS A 30 2.92 -9.16 4.34
N LYS A 31 3.52 -9.05 5.53
CA LYS A 31 2.80 -8.91 6.79
C LYS A 31 2.07 -7.57 6.88
N GLU A 32 2.72 -6.50 6.43
CA GLU A 32 2.16 -5.16 6.45
C GLU A 32 0.91 -5.04 5.57
N PHE A 33 1.01 -5.49 4.32
CA PHE A 33 -0.08 -5.42 3.35
C PHE A 33 -1.05 -6.62 3.42
N GLY A 34 -0.84 -7.55 4.35
CA GLY A 34 -1.70 -8.74 4.48
C GLY A 34 -1.71 -9.63 3.23
N LEU A 35 -0.57 -9.76 2.55
CA LEU A 35 -0.46 -10.59 1.36
C LEU A 35 -0.45 -12.07 1.76
N LYS A 36 -1.18 -12.92 1.02
CA LYS A 36 -1.22 -14.36 1.28
C LYS A 36 0.10 -15.04 0.94
N ASN A 37 0.71 -14.65 -0.18
CA ASN A 37 1.91 -15.27 -0.73
C ASN A 37 2.88 -14.22 -1.25
N LYS A 38 4.18 -14.51 -1.20
CA LYS A 38 5.23 -13.70 -1.85
C LYS A 38 5.02 -13.54 -3.37
N ARG A 39 4.27 -14.45 -4.01
CA ARG A 39 3.90 -14.34 -5.43
C ARG A 39 3.12 -13.06 -5.74
N GLU A 40 2.26 -12.60 -4.83
CA GLU A 40 1.52 -11.33 -5.00
C GLU A 40 2.49 -10.14 -5.00
N LEU A 41 3.48 -10.16 -4.11
CA LEU A 41 4.55 -9.16 -4.07
C LEU A 41 5.40 -9.19 -5.34
N TRP A 42 5.77 -10.38 -5.81
CA TRP A 42 6.57 -10.52 -7.04
C TRP A 42 5.81 -10.07 -8.28
N LYS A 43 4.48 -10.28 -8.35
CA LYS A 43 3.63 -9.70 -9.40
C LYS A 43 3.69 -8.17 -9.39
N ALA A 44 3.56 -7.54 -8.22
CA ALA A 44 3.68 -6.10 -8.10
C ALA A 44 5.07 -5.60 -8.50
N LYS A 45 6.15 -6.27 -8.06
CA LYS A 45 7.53 -5.96 -8.48
C LYS A 45 7.70 -6.09 -10.00
N SER A 46 7.09 -7.11 -10.64
CA SER A 46 7.19 -7.32 -12.09
C SER A 46 6.45 -6.26 -12.88
N ILE A 47 5.26 -5.81 -12.42
CA ILE A 47 4.52 -4.71 -13.03
C ILE A 47 5.36 -3.43 -13.00
N LEU A 48 5.94 -3.07 -11.85
CA LEU A 48 6.81 -1.90 -11.74
C LEU A 48 8.08 -2.01 -12.59
N ARG A 49 8.67 -3.21 -12.68
CA ARG A 49 9.81 -3.44 -13.55
C ARG A 49 9.46 -3.15 -15.01
N ASN A 50 8.26 -3.56 -15.45
CA ASN A 50 7.79 -3.27 -16.80
C ASN A 50 7.59 -1.77 -17.04
N TYR A 51 6.96 -1.04 -16.11
CA TYR A 51 6.82 0.42 -16.22
C TYR A 51 8.18 1.13 -16.28
N ARG A 52 9.11 0.75 -15.39
CA ARG A 52 10.47 1.31 -15.41
C ARG A 52 11.24 0.96 -16.68
N LYS A 53 11.03 -0.24 -17.23
CA LYS A 53 11.64 -0.64 -18.52
C LYS A 53 11.10 0.25 -19.64
N GLN A 54 9.77 0.38 -19.76
CA GLN A 54 9.14 1.25 -20.75
C GLN A 54 9.61 2.69 -20.62
N SER A 55 9.69 3.23 -19.39
CA SER A 55 10.20 4.61 -19.16
C SER A 55 11.62 4.77 -19.68
N ARG A 56 12.54 3.84 -19.41
CA ARG A 56 13.93 3.91 -19.90
C ARG A 56 14.01 3.81 -21.42
N ASP A 57 13.25 2.90 -22.02
CA ASP A 57 13.21 2.70 -23.46
C ASP A 57 12.66 3.97 -24.15
N LEU A 58 11.62 4.61 -23.59
CA LEU A 58 11.07 5.86 -24.09
C LEU A 58 12.03 7.03 -23.94
N GLN A 59 12.73 7.15 -22.80
CA GLN A 59 13.77 8.18 -22.63
C GLN A 59 14.88 8.06 -23.68
N ALA A 60 15.31 6.85 -23.99
CA ALA A 60 16.31 6.60 -25.04
C ALA A 60 15.78 7.04 -26.41
N ARG A 61 14.54 6.67 -26.77
CA ARG A 61 13.91 7.00 -28.06
C ARG A 61 13.59 8.50 -28.20
N ILE A 62 13.26 9.20 -27.13
CA ILE A 62 13.10 10.66 -27.15
C ILE A 62 14.43 11.35 -27.46
N ARG A 63 15.54 10.85 -26.91
CA ARG A 63 16.88 11.41 -27.20
C ARG A 63 17.30 11.20 -28.65
N THR A 64 16.80 10.14 -29.33
CA THR A 64 17.02 9.93 -30.77
C THR A 64 16.10 10.78 -31.66
N GLY A 65 15.14 11.53 -31.05
CA GLY A 65 14.28 12.44 -31.79
C GLY A 65 13.02 11.82 -32.37
N GLU A 66 12.61 10.61 -31.93
CA GLU A 66 11.40 9.96 -32.41
C GLU A 66 10.14 10.67 -31.88
N GLU A 67 9.29 11.17 -32.78
CA GLU A 67 8.02 11.84 -32.39
C GLU A 67 7.03 10.87 -31.76
N GLN A 68 6.98 9.64 -32.24
CA GLN A 68 6.11 8.59 -31.68
C GLN A 68 6.41 8.33 -30.20
N ALA A 69 7.67 8.42 -29.78
CA ALA A 69 8.05 8.24 -28.38
C ALA A 69 7.44 9.31 -27.45
N LYS A 70 7.19 10.51 -27.94
CA LYS A 70 6.50 11.56 -27.16
C LYS A 70 5.05 11.20 -26.89
N ILE A 71 4.35 10.67 -27.89
CA ILE A 71 2.94 10.23 -27.76
C ILE A 71 2.86 9.04 -26.79
N GLU A 72 3.74 8.05 -26.96
CA GLU A 72 3.81 6.88 -26.08
C GLU A 72 4.11 7.28 -24.61
N THR A 73 4.98 8.26 -24.41
CA THR A 73 5.28 8.84 -23.09
C THR A 73 4.04 9.43 -22.44
N GLN A 74 3.30 10.24 -23.16
CA GLN A 74 2.05 10.81 -22.64
C GLN A 74 1.04 9.73 -22.28
N ASN A 75 0.91 8.70 -23.10
CA ASN A 75 0.02 7.58 -22.84
C ASN A 75 0.44 6.78 -21.60
N LEU A 76 1.75 6.53 -21.41
CA LEU A 76 2.29 5.88 -20.21
C LEU A 76 2.00 6.71 -18.95
N LEU A 77 2.28 8.02 -18.99
CA LEU A 77 2.04 8.92 -17.86
C LEU A 77 0.54 9.01 -17.52
N LYS A 78 -0.33 9.14 -18.54
CA LYS A 78 -1.79 9.11 -18.35
C LYS A 78 -2.27 7.81 -17.72
N SER A 79 -1.73 6.66 -18.17
CA SER A 79 -2.06 5.36 -17.59
C SER A 79 -1.64 5.24 -16.12
N CYS A 80 -0.42 5.69 -15.78
CA CYS A 80 0.05 5.72 -14.39
C CYS A 80 -0.76 6.69 -13.53
N ALA A 81 -1.14 7.84 -14.07
CA ALA A 81 -1.97 8.84 -13.38
C ALA A 81 -3.40 8.32 -13.15
N ALA A 82 -4.00 7.64 -14.14
CA ALA A 82 -5.31 7.01 -14.00
C ALA A 82 -5.34 5.93 -12.91
N MET A 83 -4.25 5.18 -12.75
CA MET A 83 -4.10 4.25 -11.62
C MET A 83 -3.78 4.94 -10.28
N GLY A 84 -3.62 6.26 -10.25
CA GLY A 84 -3.27 7.02 -9.05
C GLY A 84 -1.88 6.76 -8.51
N LEU A 85 -0.93 6.32 -9.36
CA LEU A 85 0.47 6.14 -9.00
C LEU A 85 1.27 7.44 -9.09
N LEU A 86 0.85 8.35 -9.99
CA LEU A 86 1.47 9.64 -10.23
C LEU A 86 0.42 10.75 -10.17
N PRO A 87 0.83 12.01 -9.97
CA PRO A 87 -0.07 13.16 -10.12
C PRO A 87 -0.61 13.24 -11.55
N MET A 88 -1.74 13.93 -11.75
CA MET A 88 -2.36 14.09 -13.09
C MET A 88 -1.54 15.01 -13.99
N GLU A 89 -0.92 16.03 -13.39
CA GLU A 89 -0.18 17.07 -14.09
C GLU A 89 1.26 17.15 -13.58
N GLY A 90 2.18 17.51 -14.44
CA GLY A 90 3.59 17.68 -14.09
C GLY A 90 4.39 16.39 -13.88
N ALA A 91 3.79 15.22 -14.11
CA ALA A 91 4.50 13.96 -13.99
C ALA A 91 5.54 13.78 -15.10
N THR A 92 6.70 13.28 -14.76
CA THR A 92 7.82 13.01 -15.66
C THR A 92 8.13 11.51 -15.76
N LEU A 93 8.94 11.11 -16.76
CA LEU A 93 9.42 9.73 -16.86
C LEU A 93 10.32 9.34 -15.67
N ASP A 94 10.99 10.32 -15.06
CA ASP A 94 11.85 10.09 -13.89
C ASP A 94 11.01 9.74 -12.66
N ASP A 95 9.82 10.30 -12.52
CA ASP A 95 8.88 9.92 -11.45
C ASP A 95 8.44 8.47 -11.57
N VAL A 96 8.26 7.97 -12.80
CA VAL A 96 7.96 6.54 -13.05
C VAL A 96 9.13 5.66 -12.59
N LEU A 97 10.37 6.09 -12.81
CA LEU A 97 11.56 5.37 -12.33
C LEU A 97 11.66 5.36 -10.80
N GLY A 98 11.21 6.44 -10.16
CA GLY A 98 11.18 6.60 -8.69
C GLY A 98 10.09 5.79 -7.98
N LEU A 99 9.08 5.27 -8.68
CA LEU A 99 7.98 4.52 -8.08
C LEU A 99 8.47 3.33 -7.25
N ARG A 100 7.97 3.19 -6.03
CA ARG A 100 8.25 2.05 -5.15
C ARG A 100 7.14 1.01 -5.23
N THR A 101 7.46 -0.23 -4.84
CA THR A 101 6.48 -1.35 -4.82
C THR A 101 5.30 -1.05 -3.90
N GLU A 102 5.56 -0.31 -2.83
CA GLU A 102 4.55 0.12 -1.85
C GLU A 102 3.47 1.01 -2.49
N ALA A 103 3.85 1.89 -3.42
CA ALA A 103 2.90 2.73 -4.14
C ALA A 103 1.84 1.89 -4.87
N LEU A 104 2.27 0.83 -5.56
CA LEU A 104 1.36 -0.07 -6.25
C LEU A 104 0.53 -0.93 -5.28
N LEU A 105 1.13 -1.41 -4.18
CA LEU A 105 0.42 -2.17 -3.15
C LEU A 105 -0.62 -1.31 -2.43
N ASN A 106 -0.38 -0.02 -2.28
CA ASN A 106 -1.32 0.93 -1.71
C ASN A 106 -2.58 1.10 -2.56
N ARG A 107 -2.48 0.93 -3.89
CA ARG A 107 -3.63 1.02 -4.83
C ARG A 107 -4.48 -0.24 -4.88
N ARG A 108 -4.11 -1.31 -4.16
CA ARG A 108 -4.92 -2.55 -4.13
C ARG A 108 -6.18 -2.35 -3.30
N LEU A 109 -7.29 -2.94 -3.78
CA LEU A 109 -8.59 -2.89 -3.09
C LEU A 109 -8.48 -3.32 -1.62
N GLN A 110 -7.72 -4.37 -1.32
CA GLN A 110 -7.50 -4.85 0.05
C GLN A 110 -6.91 -3.76 0.96
N THR A 111 -5.91 -3.04 0.47
CA THR A 111 -5.24 -1.98 1.23
C THR A 111 -6.17 -0.79 1.43
N MET A 112 -6.91 -0.41 0.38
CA MET A 112 -7.83 0.72 0.43
C MET A 112 -9.04 0.47 1.34
N VAL A 113 -9.60 -0.74 1.34
CA VAL A 113 -10.66 -1.15 2.28
C VAL A 113 -10.18 -1.03 3.74
N TYR A 114 -8.94 -1.46 4.00
CA TYR A 114 -8.33 -1.30 5.33
C TYR A 114 -8.10 0.18 5.68
N ARG A 115 -7.58 1.00 4.77
CA ARG A 115 -7.34 2.43 5.00
C ARG A 115 -8.62 3.23 5.21
N LYS A 116 -9.69 2.89 4.48
CA LYS A 116 -11.02 3.47 4.71
C LYS A 116 -11.66 3.09 6.05
N GLY A 117 -11.03 2.21 6.82
CA GLY A 117 -11.57 1.76 8.10
C GLY A 117 -12.76 0.83 8.01
N LEU A 118 -13.04 0.25 6.83
CA LEU A 118 -14.07 -0.78 6.68
C LEU A 118 -13.63 -2.11 7.31
N ALA A 119 -12.33 -2.32 7.49
CA ALA A 119 -11.77 -3.50 8.14
C ALA A 119 -10.73 -3.12 9.18
N THR A 120 -10.65 -3.84 10.30
CA THR A 120 -9.71 -3.58 11.41
C THR A 120 -8.30 -4.09 11.13
N SER A 121 -8.13 -4.98 10.15
CA SER A 121 -6.83 -5.51 9.75
C SER A 121 -6.78 -5.80 8.25
N PRO A 122 -5.57 -5.79 7.63
CA PRO A 122 -5.43 -6.11 6.21
C PRO A 122 -5.93 -7.53 5.86
N ASN A 123 -5.74 -8.50 6.76
CA ASN A 123 -6.21 -9.87 6.56
C ASN A 123 -7.74 -9.96 6.59
N GLN A 124 -8.38 -9.19 7.47
CA GLN A 124 -9.82 -9.12 7.55
C GLN A 124 -10.41 -8.41 6.32
N ALA A 125 -9.78 -7.33 5.84
CA ALA A 125 -10.16 -6.71 4.57
C ALA A 125 -10.17 -7.74 3.44
N ARG A 126 -9.14 -8.59 3.37
CA ARG A 126 -9.07 -9.67 2.40
C ARG A 126 -10.24 -10.65 2.53
N GLN A 127 -10.57 -11.06 3.75
CA GLN A 127 -11.68 -11.96 4.00
C GLN A 127 -13.01 -11.35 3.57
N MET A 128 -13.27 -10.10 3.94
CA MET A 128 -14.49 -9.38 3.55
C MET A 128 -14.64 -9.26 2.03
N ILE A 129 -13.56 -8.94 1.32
CA ILE A 129 -13.57 -8.88 -0.14
C ILE A 129 -13.87 -10.26 -0.73
N PHE A 130 -13.18 -11.29 -0.27
CA PHE A 130 -13.35 -12.64 -0.80
C PHE A 130 -14.77 -13.17 -0.58
N HIS A 131 -15.38 -12.88 0.57
CA HIS A 131 -16.78 -13.22 0.88
C HIS A 131 -17.79 -12.29 0.18
N GLY A 132 -17.33 -11.24 -0.47
CA GLY A 132 -18.16 -10.35 -1.29
C GLY A 132 -19.00 -9.36 -0.48
N HIS A 133 -18.49 -8.90 0.66
CA HIS A 133 -19.11 -7.85 1.46
C HIS A 133 -18.76 -6.45 1.01
N VAL A 134 -17.80 -6.30 0.08
CA VAL A 134 -17.31 -5.02 -0.43
C VAL A 134 -17.82 -4.79 -1.84
N ALA A 135 -18.27 -3.58 -2.10
CA ALA A 135 -18.66 -3.10 -3.42
C ALA A 135 -17.84 -1.85 -3.79
N VAL A 136 -17.56 -1.70 -5.07
CA VAL A 136 -17.00 -0.48 -5.66
C VAL A 136 -17.98 0.00 -6.73
N ASP A 137 -18.44 1.23 -6.60
CA ASP A 137 -19.46 1.80 -7.51
C ASP A 137 -20.73 0.92 -7.62
N GLY A 138 -21.18 0.34 -6.49
CA GLY A 138 -22.32 -0.59 -6.44
C GLY A 138 -22.03 -2.00 -6.96
N ARG A 139 -20.88 -2.25 -7.54
CA ARG A 139 -20.49 -3.56 -8.08
C ARG A 139 -19.78 -4.39 -7.04
N LYS A 140 -20.26 -5.61 -6.80
CA LYS A 140 -19.59 -6.58 -5.92
C LYS A 140 -18.24 -6.98 -6.48
N LEU A 141 -17.16 -6.79 -5.70
CA LEU A 141 -15.81 -7.23 -6.04
C LEU A 141 -15.33 -8.29 -5.06
N THR A 142 -14.79 -9.39 -5.60
CA THR A 142 -14.28 -10.53 -4.81
C THR A 142 -12.76 -10.71 -4.94
N ILE A 143 -12.11 -9.87 -5.73
CA ILE A 143 -10.68 -9.98 -6.04
C ILE A 143 -9.88 -8.98 -5.16
N PRO A 144 -9.15 -9.44 -4.12
CA PRO A 144 -8.40 -8.56 -3.22
C PRO A 144 -7.23 -7.86 -3.92
N GLY A 145 -6.74 -8.43 -5.02
CA GLY A 145 -5.66 -7.87 -5.82
C GLY A 145 -6.08 -6.84 -6.87
N TYR A 146 -7.36 -6.47 -6.95
CA TYR A 146 -7.85 -5.46 -7.87
C TYR A 146 -7.15 -4.11 -7.61
N LEU A 147 -6.64 -3.48 -8.68
CA LEU A 147 -6.03 -2.16 -8.63
C LEU A 147 -7.09 -1.12 -8.92
N LEU A 148 -7.31 -0.26 -7.95
CA LEU A 148 -8.30 0.81 -8.05
C LEU A 148 -7.80 1.93 -8.94
N ALA A 149 -8.66 2.37 -9.85
CA ALA A 149 -8.45 3.60 -10.59
C ALA A 149 -8.66 4.82 -9.67
N ARG A 150 -8.15 5.95 -10.09
CA ARG A 150 -8.38 7.23 -9.42
C ARG A 150 -9.87 7.57 -9.44
N GLY A 151 -10.45 7.97 -8.31
CA GLY A 151 -11.87 8.25 -8.16
C GLY A 151 -12.74 7.04 -7.75
N GLU A 152 -12.27 5.79 -7.95
CA GLU A 152 -12.95 4.61 -7.41
C GLU A 152 -12.75 4.49 -5.89
N GLU A 153 -11.74 5.16 -5.35
CA GLU A 153 -11.42 5.12 -3.93
C GLU A 153 -12.59 5.58 -3.07
N GLU A 154 -13.24 6.67 -3.45
CA GLU A 154 -14.37 7.23 -2.71
C GLU A 154 -15.60 6.34 -2.77
N LYS A 155 -15.75 5.60 -3.84
CA LYS A 155 -16.90 4.76 -4.13
C LYS A 155 -16.86 3.37 -3.49
N ILE A 156 -15.84 3.08 -2.68
CA ILE A 156 -15.74 1.81 -1.96
C ILE A 156 -16.72 1.85 -0.79
N THR A 157 -17.66 0.93 -0.75
CA THR A 157 -18.70 0.80 0.28
C THR A 157 -18.96 -0.67 0.62
N TYR A 158 -19.72 -0.92 1.68
CA TYR A 158 -20.29 -2.24 1.88
C TYR A 158 -21.38 -2.52 0.84
N LEU A 159 -21.48 -3.76 0.42
CA LEU A 159 -22.57 -4.20 -0.46
C LEU A 159 -23.90 -4.08 0.28
N GLY A 160 -24.95 -3.56 -0.36
CA GLY A 160 -26.27 -3.36 0.27
C GLY A 160 -26.89 -4.62 0.90
N SER A 161 -26.63 -5.79 0.32
CA SER A 161 -27.08 -7.10 0.86
C SER A 161 -26.18 -7.64 1.98
N SER A 162 -25.09 -6.95 2.34
CA SER A 162 -24.17 -7.39 3.37
C SER A 162 -24.69 -7.05 4.77
N PRO A 163 -24.59 -7.95 5.76
CA PRO A 163 -24.89 -7.64 7.15
C PRO A 163 -24.09 -6.44 7.71
N PHE A 164 -22.88 -6.24 7.18
CA PHE A 164 -22.01 -5.12 7.58
C PHE A 164 -22.48 -3.75 7.08
N ASN A 165 -23.50 -3.70 6.22
CA ASN A 165 -24.10 -2.44 5.81
C ASN A 165 -24.91 -1.78 6.93
N ASN A 166 -25.38 -2.54 7.90
CA ASN A 166 -26.11 -2.04 9.08
C ASN A 166 -25.14 -1.39 10.07
N ASP A 167 -25.38 -0.13 10.43
CA ASP A 167 -24.53 0.62 11.37
C ASP A 167 -24.56 0.03 12.79
N LEU A 168 -25.66 -0.61 13.17
CA LEU A 168 -25.84 -1.28 14.47
C LEU A 168 -25.16 -2.63 14.57
N HIS A 169 -24.55 -3.12 13.48
CA HIS A 169 -23.87 -4.39 13.52
C HIS A 169 -22.71 -4.36 14.54
N PRO A 170 -22.60 -5.36 15.47
CA PRO A 170 -21.60 -5.35 16.55
C PRO A 170 -20.18 -5.07 16.06
N TYR A 171 -19.82 -5.65 14.91
CA TYR A 171 -18.52 -5.42 14.29
C TYR A 171 -18.27 -3.92 13.96
N ARG A 172 -19.26 -3.19 13.43
CA ARG A 172 -19.08 -1.75 13.11
C ARG A 172 -18.95 -0.90 14.37
N VAL A 173 -19.67 -1.25 15.40
CA VAL A 173 -19.59 -0.56 16.71
C VAL A 173 -18.25 -0.77 17.39
N GLU A 174 -17.67 -1.97 17.24
CA GLU A 174 -16.37 -2.32 17.85
C GLU A 174 -15.16 -1.93 17.00
N ALA A 175 -15.32 -1.85 15.68
CA ALA A 175 -14.23 -1.57 14.74
C ALA A 175 -13.41 -0.32 15.10
N PRO A 176 -14.00 0.86 15.39
CA PRO A 176 -13.24 2.05 15.75
C PRO A 176 -12.43 1.87 17.03
N LYS A 177 -12.97 1.19 18.04
CA LYS A 177 -12.27 0.92 19.32
C LYS A 177 -11.06 0.01 19.10
N VAL A 178 -11.20 -1.00 18.26
CA VAL A 178 -10.11 -1.93 17.90
C VAL A 178 -9.03 -1.22 17.10
N MET A 179 -9.40 -0.35 16.17
CA MET A 179 -8.46 0.43 15.38
C MET A 179 -7.67 1.42 16.26
N GLU A 180 -8.34 2.10 17.17
CA GLU A 180 -7.71 3.02 18.12
C GLU A 180 -6.75 2.28 19.07
N ALA A 181 -7.17 1.16 19.63
CA ALA A 181 -6.32 0.32 20.47
C ALA A 181 -5.07 -0.16 19.72
N ARG A 182 -5.22 -0.53 18.43
CA ARG A 182 -4.11 -0.91 17.57
C ARG A 182 -3.17 0.27 17.29
N ALA A 183 -3.70 1.45 16.98
CA ALA A 183 -2.92 2.66 16.76
C ALA A 183 -2.11 3.04 18.02
N ARG A 184 -2.73 3.00 19.19
CA ARG A 184 -2.05 3.22 20.48
C ARG A 184 -0.93 2.20 20.73
N ARG A 185 -1.15 0.92 20.39
CA ARG A 185 -0.13 -0.11 20.51
C ARG A 185 1.06 0.15 19.59
N MET A 186 0.81 0.46 18.33
CA MET A 186 1.87 0.79 17.36
C MET A 186 2.68 2.02 17.77
N ALA A 187 1.99 3.07 18.26
CA ALA A 187 2.66 4.26 18.78
C ALA A 187 3.55 3.97 19.99
N ARG A 188 3.09 3.07 20.88
CA ARG A 188 3.86 2.64 22.06
C ARG A 188 5.09 1.79 21.67
N GLU A 189 4.95 0.92 20.69
CA GLU A 189 6.06 0.12 20.15
C GLU A 189 7.11 1.03 19.48
N ALA A 190 6.67 1.98 18.63
CA ALA A 190 7.55 2.95 18.00
C ALA A 190 8.28 3.87 19.01
N ARG A 191 7.61 4.22 20.12
CA ARG A 191 8.25 4.99 21.21
C ARG A 191 9.33 4.17 21.94
N ARG A 192 9.06 2.90 22.23
CA ARG A 192 10.05 2.00 22.83
C ARG A 192 11.27 1.80 21.95
N GLU A 193 11.05 1.57 20.64
CA GLU A 193 12.16 1.43 19.70
C GLU A 193 13.09 2.67 19.71
N ARG A 194 12.52 3.87 19.81
CA ARG A 194 13.29 5.12 19.92
C ARG A 194 14.05 5.25 21.23
N GLU A 195 13.41 4.88 22.35
CA GLU A 195 14.04 4.91 23.67
C GLU A 195 15.22 3.92 23.72
N ASP A 196 15.08 2.75 23.08
CA ASP A 196 16.15 1.75 22.99
C ASP A 196 17.28 2.21 22.06
N GLU A 197 16.98 2.87 20.94
CA GLU A 197 18.00 3.49 20.08
C GLU A 197 18.78 4.60 20.80
N GLN A 198 18.12 5.45 21.58
CA GLN A 198 18.76 6.49 22.37
C GLN A 198 19.63 5.92 23.51
N ARG A 199 19.19 4.83 24.13
CA ARG A 199 19.98 4.13 25.17
C ARG A 199 21.21 3.43 24.59
N GLY A 200 21.05 2.78 23.40
CA GLY A 200 22.16 2.12 22.70
C GLY A 200 23.26 3.09 22.26
N GLY A 201 22.90 4.35 21.95
CA GLY A 201 23.87 5.39 21.56
C GLY A 201 24.70 5.97 22.70
N ARG A 202 24.24 5.89 23.97
CA ARG A 202 24.97 6.41 25.14
C ARG A 202 26.00 5.46 25.75
N GLY A 203 25.94 4.15 25.40
CA GLY A 203 26.85 3.11 25.94
C GLY A 203 28.20 2.94 25.22
N GLY A 204 28.49 3.71 24.18
CA GLY A 204 29.63 3.48 23.27
C GLY A 204 30.92 4.24 23.55
N ARG A 205 31.17 4.76 24.76
CA ARG A 205 32.45 5.38 25.12
C ARG A 205 33.17 4.59 26.23
N GLY A 206 33.72 3.45 25.89
CA GLY A 206 34.62 2.73 26.79
C GLY A 206 34.73 1.24 26.48
N GLY A 207 35.52 0.85 25.50
CA GLY A 207 35.78 -0.57 25.25
C GLY A 207 36.68 -0.78 24.04
N ARG A 208 37.96 -0.97 24.27
CA ARG A 208 38.96 -1.38 23.27
C ARG A 208 38.58 -2.69 22.58
N GLY A 209 38.66 -2.73 21.27
CA GLY A 209 39.11 -3.88 20.48
C GLY A 209 38.09 -4.98 20.25
N GLY A 210 37.52 -5.04 19.03
CA GLY A 210 36.76 -6.19 18.55
C GLY A 210 36.39 -5.99 17.06
N ARG A 211 37.09 -6.69 16.18
CA ARG A 211 36.80 -6.74 14.73
C ARG A 211 35.41 -7.33 14.45
N GLY A 212 34.65 -6.69 13.59
CA GLY A 212 33.44 -7.29 12.96
C GLY A 212 32.20 -6.44 13.06
N GLY A 213 32.15 -5.31 12.32
CA GLY A 213 30.98 -4.42 12.31
C GLY A 213 30.15 -4.58 11.05
N GLY A 214 28.98 -5.20 11.15
CA GLY A 214 27.93 -5.08 10.17
C GLY A 214 27.17 -3.77 10.37
N ALA A 215 27.16 -2.89 9.38
CA ALA A 215 26.45 -1.62 9.39
C ALA A 215 24.93 -1.84 9.58
N ARG A 216 24.41 -1.46 10.73
CA ARG A 216 22.97 -1.37 11.01
C ARG A 216 22.41 -0.11 10.34
N PHE A 217 21.56 -0.29 9.35
CA PHE A 217 20.87 0.80 8.65
C PHE A 217 19.74 1.40 9.50
N PRO A 218 19.64 2.75 9.63
CA PRO A 218 18.59 3.45 10.40
C PRO A 218 17.22 3.57 9.71
N ARG A 219 16.96 2.80 8.66
CA ARG A 219 15.76 2.95 7.80
C ARG A 219 14.41 2.50 8.40
N ARG A 220 14.40 1.88 9.59
CA ARG A 220 13.15 1.34 10.18
C ARG A 220 12.36 2.39 10.96
N ALA A 221 13.03 3.31 11.65
CA ALA A 221 12.37 4.32 12.49
C ALA A 221 11.59 5.38 11.69
N GLU A 222 12.12 5.85 10.56
CA GLU A 222 11.44 6.81 9.70
C GLU A 222 10.16 6.25 9.09
N ARG A 223 10.17 4.98 8.65
CA ARG A 223 8.99 4.30 8.10
C ARG A 223 7.86 4.12 9.12
N THR A 224 8.18 3.86 10.40
CA THR A 224 7.16 3.70 11.44
C THR A 224 6.51 5.03 11.80
N MET A 225 7.25 6.15 11.67
CA MET A 225 6.77 7.50 11.94
C MET A 225 5.79 8.00 10.88
N GLU A 226 6.13 7.80 9.62
CA GLU A 226 5.30 8.18 8.48
C GLU A 226 3.96 7.43 8.53
N LYS A 227 3.99 6.16 8.90
CA LYS A 227 2.80 5.32 9.08
C LYS A 227 1.97 5.67 10.30
N ALA A 228 2.59 6.05 11.41
CA ALA A 228 1.86 6.52 12.60
C ALA A 228 1.14 7.84 12.32
N LYS A 229 1.74 8.75 11.53
CA LYS A 229 1.09 9.97 11.07
C LYS A 229 -0.06 9.67 10.11
N GLU A 230 0.15 8.80 9.11
CA GLU A 230 -0.87 8.44 8.13
C GLU A 230 -2.11 7.79 8.78
N VAL A 231 -1.92 6.99 9.84
CA VAL A 231 -3.03 6.42 10.62
C VAL A 231 -3.70 7.46 11.53
N ALA A 232 -2.94 8.41 12.08
CA ALA A 232 -3.48 9.49 12.90
C ALA A 232 -4.29 10.49 12.05
N ASP A 233 -3.80 10.83 10.85
CA ASP A 233 -4.49 11.75 9.94
C ASP A 233 -5.82 11.15 9.43
N VAL A 234 -5.91 9.83 9.23
CA VAL A 234 -7.16 9.14 8.86
C VAL A 234 -8.19 9.16 10.02
N VAL A 235 -7.73 9.21 11.26
CA VAL A 235 -8.63 9.27 12.43
C VAL A 235 -9.14 10.70 12.68
N VAL A 236 -8.32 11.73 12.37
CA VAL A 236 -8.67 13.13 12.62
C VAL A 236 -9.61 13.71 11.55
N THR A 237 -9.61 13.20 10.32
CA THR A 237 -10.47 13.70 9.22
C THR A 237 -11.90 13.14 9.23
N LYS A 238 -12.29 12.36 10.24
CA LYS A 238 -13.69 12.02 10.48
C LYS A 238 -14.33 13.05 11.38
N ASP A 239 -14.64 14.22 10.82
CA ASP A 239 -15.61 15.14 11.42
C ASP A 239 -16.93 14.39 11.55
N LEU A 240 -17.40 14.27 12.79
CA LEU A 240 -18.74 13.79 13.11
C LEU A 240 -19.74 14.73 12.45
N PRO A 241 -20.75 14.25 11.73
CA PRO A 241 -21.82 15.12 11.28
C PRO A 241 -22.52 15.70 12.53
N GLU A 242 -22.54 17.02 12.62
CA GLU A 242 -23.33 17.75 13.63
C GLU A 242 -24.78 17.28 13.56
N ALA A 243 -25.29 16.88 14.72
CA ALA A 243 -26.69 16.53 14.87
C ALA A 243 -27.57 17.73 14.49
N PRO A 244 -28.66 17.52 13.73
CA PRO A 244 -29.58 18.63 13.42
C PRO A 244 -30.22 19.14 14.68
N VAL A 245 -30.03 20.42 14.94
CA VAL A 245 -30.69 21.19 16.01
C VAL A 245 -32.19 21.15 15.73
N ALA A 246 -32.93 20.50 16.58
CA ALA A 246 -34.40 20.56 16.60
C ALA A 246 -34.82 22.01 16.80
N LYS A 247 -35.51 22.59 15.83
CA LYS A 247 -36.27 23.81 16.02
C LYS A 247 -37.57 23.45 16.72
N GLU A 248 -37.70 23.88 17.98
CA GLU A 248 -38.98 23.98 18.64
C GLU A 248 -39.77 25.12 17.98
N GLU A 249 -40.93 24.82 17.48
CA GLU A 249 -42.12 25.64 17.38
C GLU A 249 -43.33 24.80 17.74
#